data_b432a5e81d938b20b53acc7da902ff31
#
_entry.id   b432a5e81d938b20b53acc7da902ff31
#
_cell.length_a   1.000
_cell.length_b   1.000
_cell.length_c   1.000
_cell.angle_alpha   90.00
_cell.angle_beta   90.00
_cell.angle_gamma   90.00
#
_symmetry.space_group_name_H-M   'P 1'
#
loop_
_entity.id
_entity.type
_entity.pdbx_description
1 polymer ?
#
loop_
_entity_poly.entity_id
_entity_poly.type
_entity_poly.pdbx_seq_one_letter_code
_entity_poly.pdbx_strand_id
1 'polypeptide(L)'
;LLFPNIDKTPDYYEELYPLRKLKEGARVTRFAPSPTGYLHFGNLYTCMAAYVTAKATDGVFYVRVEDTDQKRKVDGAVSAMLKGLSVYGIVADEGVIGENEEKGDYAPYYQSARKDIYQAYAKSLVMQGLAYPCFCSAEELDEIRASQENEDIKGYYGKYAKCRNLSLDEIKKKIESGAEWTLRLKSPG
;
A
#
# COMPACT_ATOMS: atom_id res chain seq x y z
N LEU A 1 3.74 13.46 17.53
CA LEU A 1 2.55 14.19 17.08
C LEU A 1 1.81 13.44 15.96
N LEU A 2 2.45 13.16 14.80
CA LEU A 2 1.79 12.51 13.66
C LEU A 2 1.35 11.07 13.92
N PHE A 3 2.12 10.32 14.70
CA PHE A 3 1.89 8.90 14.98
C PHE A 3 1.99 8.62 16.49
N PRO A 4 1.08 9.17 17.32
CA PRO A 4 1.21 9.11 18.77
C PRO A 4 1.07 7.69 19.34
N ASN A 5 0.34 6.81 18.65
CA ASN A 5 0.04 5.46 19.13
C ASN A 5 0.90 4.36 18.49
N ILE A 6 1.96 4.74 17.75
CA ILE A 6 2.85 3.79 17.08
C ILE A 6 4.15 3.65 17.84
N ASP A 7 4.26 2.57 18.59
CA ASP A 7 5.45 2.24 19.39
C ASP A 7 6.42 1.30 18.65
N LYS A 8 5.90 0.52 17.70
CA LYS A 8 6.69 -0.41 16.90
C LYS A 8 7.56 0.32 15.89
N THR A 9 8.75 -0.21 15.65
CA THR A 9 9.70 0.29 14.64
C THR A 9 9.70 -0.62 13.40
N PRO A 10 10.29 -0.19 12.27
CA PRO A 10 10.55 -1.08 11.14
C PRO A 10 11.31 -2.34 11.56
N ASP A 11 12.36 -2.22 12.37
CA ASP A 11 13.18 -3.36 12.83
C ASP A 11 12.36 -4.43 13.52
N TYR A 12 11.39 -4.01 14.38
CA TYR A 12 10.46 -4.97 14.99
C TYR A 12 9.70 -5.79 13.94
N TYR A 13 9.26 -5.17 12.85
CA TYR A 13 8.53 -5.87 11.79
C TYR A 13 9.45 -6.69 10.88
N GLU A 14 10.70 -6.29 10.72
CA GLU A 14 11.70 -7.08 9.98
C GLU A 14 12.11 -8.34 10.75
N GLU A 15 12.16 -8.26 12.09
CA GLU A 15 12.35 -9.44 12.95
C GLU A 15 11.11 -10.35 12.96
N LEU A 16 9.90 -9.77 12.99
CA LEU A 16 8.64 -10.53 12.96
C LEU A 16 8.41 -11.22 11.62
N TYR A 17 8.85 -10.61 10.53
CA TYR A 17 8.71 -11.09 9.16
C TYR A 17 10.07 -11.27 8.49
N PRO A 18 10.88 -12.24 8.93
CA PRO A 18 12.22 -12.43 8.41
C PRO A 18 12.18 -12.82 6.92
N LEU A 19 13.31 -12.61 6.24
CA LEU A 19 13.45 -13.03 4.85
C LEU A 19 13.18 -14.53 4.70
N ARG A 20 12.41 -14.90 3.68
CA ARG A 20 12.11 -16.29 3.36
C ARG A 20 13.39 -17.06 3.00
N LYS A 21 13.51 -18.26 3.53
CA LYS A 21 14.59 -19.19 3.18
C LYS A 21 14.23 -19.91 1.86
N LEU A 22 14.43 -19.25 0.76
CA LEU A 22 14.18 -19.77 -0.59
C LEU A 22 15.52 -20.05 -1.29
N LYS A 23 15.49 -20.91 -2.32
CA LYS A 23 16.65 -21.13 -3.15
C LYS A 23 17.02 -19.87 -3.93
N GLU A 24 18.28 -19.77 -4.35
CA GLU A 24 18.75 -18.67 -5.21
C GLU A 24 17.92 -18.58 -6.50
N GLY A 25 17.53 -17.38 -6.88
CA GLY A 25 16.68 -17.10 -8.04
C GLY A 25 15.18 -17.33 -7.85
N ALA A 26 14.74 -17.90 -6.73
CA ALA A 26 13.31 -18.04 -6.43
C ALA A 26 12.62 -16.69 -6.31
N ARG A 27 11.44 -16.56 -6.92
CA ARG A 27 10.67 -15.32 -6.95
C ARG A 27 9.49 -15.35 -5.99
N VAL A 28 9.36 -14.33 -5.18
CA VAL A 28 8.15 -14.10 -4.38
C VAL A 28 7.28 -13.11 -5.14
N THR A 29 6.10 -13.54 -5.56
CA THR A 29 5.20 -12.73 -6.37
C THR A 29 3.85 -12.57 -5.69
N ARG A 30 3.16 -11.47 -5.99
CA ARG A 30 1.91 -11.10 -5.35
C ARG A 30 0.83 -10.82 -6.39
N PHE A 31 -0.35 -11.36 -6.13
CA PHE A 31 -1.58 -10.82 -6.67
C PHE A 31 -2.25 -9.93 -5.61
N ALA A 32 -2.62 -8.72 -6.01
CA ALA A 32 -3.12 -7.68 -5.10
C ALA A 32 -4.49 -7.14 -5.55
N PRO A 33 -5.54 -7.97 -5.47
CA PRO A 33 -6.86 -7.55 -5.90
C PRO A 33 -7.53 -6.63 -4.89
N SER A 34 -8.31 -5.66 -5.40
CA SER A 34 -9.27 -4.92 -4.58
C SER A 34 -10.64 -5.62 -4.65
N PRO A 35 -11.35 -5.80 -3.52
CA PRO A 35 -12.63 -6.50 -3.48
C PRO A 35 -13.79 -5.58 -3.93
N THR A 36 -13.60 -4.87 -5.05
CA THR A 36 -14.53 -3.86 -5.58
C THR A 36 -15.35 -4.35 -6.77
N GLY A 37 -15.27 -5.65 -7.07
CA GLY A 37 -15.99 -6.27 -8.19
C GLY A 37 -15.53 -7.68 -8.47
N TYR A 38 -16.02 -8.21 -9.57
CA TYR A 38 -15.68 -9.57 -10.00
C TYR A 38 -14.35 -9.63 -10.76
N LEU A 39 -13.80 -10.85 -10.82
CA LEU A 39 -12.61 -11.13 -11.62
C LEU A 39 -12.89 -10.83 -13.10
N HIS A 40 -12.06 -9.99 -13.71
CA HIS A 40 -12.09 -9.71 -15.15
C HIS A 40 -10.77 -10.11 -15.81
N PHE A 41 -10.73 -10.15 -17.12
CA PHE A 41 -9.58 -10.65 -17.88
C PHE A 41 -8.25 -9.98 -17.48
N GLY A 42 -8.26 -8.66 -17.28
CA GLY A 42 -7.04 -7.94 -16.87
C GLY A 42 -6.48 -8.41 -15.51
N ASN A 43 -7.37 -8.65 -14.53
CA ASN A 43 -6.96 -9.21 -13.24
C ASN A 43 -6.43 -10.63 -13.38
N LEU A 44 -7.10 -11.46 -14.20
CA LEU A 44 -6.68 -12.83 -14.44
C LEU A 44 -5.30 -12.89 -15.11
N TYR A 45 -5.07 -12.05 -16.12
CA TYR A 45 -3.80 -11.96 -16.83
C TYR A 45 -2.63 -11.59 -15.89
N THR A 46 -2.79 -10.54 -15.09
CA THR A 46 -1.76 -10.10 -14.14
C THR A 46 -1.52 -11.14 -13.04
N CYS A 47 -2.59 -11.77 -12.57
CA CYS A 47 -2.52 -12.86 -11.60
C CYS A 47 -1.77 -14.07 -12.17
N MET A 48 -2.09 -14.49 -13.41
CA MET A 48 -1.43 -15.59 -14.10
C MET A 48 0.05 -15.32 -14.29
N ALA A 49 0.43 -14.12 -14.71
CA ALA A 49 1.84 -13.75 -14.88
C ALA A 49 2.62 -13.85 -13.55
N ALA A 50 2.03 -13.36 -12.45
CA ALA A 50 2.62 -13.47 -11.12
C ALA A 50 2.74 -14.95 -10.68
N TYR A 51 1.66 -15.74 -10.85
CA TYR A 51 1.62 -17.16 -10.50
C TYR A 51 2.67 -17.96 -11.25
N VAL A 52 2.70 -17.86 -12.58
CA VAL A 52 3.66 -18.60 -13.42
C VAL A 52 5.10 -18.21 -13.08
N THR A 53 5.37 -16.93 -12.84
CA THR A 53 6.70 -16.45 -12.44
C THR A 53 7.18 -17.12 -11.13
N ALA A 54 6.31 -17.18 -10.12
CA ALA A 54 6.66 -17.85 -8.87
C ALA A 54 6.89 -19.35 -9.10
N LYS A 55 5.98 -20.04 -9.78
CA LYS A 55 6.05 -21.49 -10.00
C LYS A 55 7.26 -21.89 -10.86
N ALA A 56 7.57 -21.13 -11.90
CA ALA A 56 8.74 -21.39 -12.75
C ALA A 56 10.10 -21.26 -12.02
N THR A 57 10.10 -20.60 -10.87
CA THR A 57 11.32 -20.37 -10.08
C THR A 57 11.35 -21.12 -8.75
N ASP A 58 10.37 -22.02 -8.49
CA ASP A 58 10.13 -22.65 -7.19
C ASP A 58 10.03 -21.61 -6.05
N GLY A 59 9.42 -20.49 -6.37
CA GLY A 59 9.18 -19.38 -5.46
C GLY A 59 7.82 -19.46 -4.78
N VAL A 60 7.35 -18.33 -4.27
CA VAL A 60 6.09 -18.23 -3.53
C VAL A 60 5.14 -17.26 -4.24
N PHE A 61 3.93 -17.73 -4.53
CA PHE A 61 2.85 -16.90 -5.00
C PHE A 61 1.85 -16.65 -3.86
N TYR A 62 1.57 -15.37 -3.55
CA TYR A 62 0.59 -15.05 -2.51
C TYR A 62 -0.46 -14.03 -2.95
N VAL A 63 -1.62 -14.10 -2.29
CA VAL A 63 -2.74 -13.16 -2.49
C VAL A 63 -2.83 -12.24 -1.30
N ARG A 64 -2.74 -10.91 -1.53
CA ARG A 64 -3.00 -9.89 -0.52
C ARG A 64 -4.12 -8.98 -1.00
N VAL A 65 -5.25 -9.06 -0.33
CA VAL A 65 -6.44 -8.27 -0.65
C VAL A 65 -6.22 -6.81 -0.27
N GLU A 66 -6.40 -5.91 -1.24
CA GLU A 66 -6.27 -4.46 -1.05
C GLU A 66 -7.66 -3.85 -0.82
N ASP A 67 -8.13 -3.96 0.43
CA ASP A 67 -9.47 -3.63 0.89
C ASP A 67 -9.60 -2.24 1.52
N THR A 68 -8.72 -1.31 1.19
CA THR A 68 -8.75 0.05 1.77
C THR A 68 -9.90 0.90 1.28
N ASP A 69 -10.46 0.60 0.10
CA ASP A 69 -11.64 1.28 -0.43
C ASP A 69 -12.94 0.61 0.07
N GLN A 70 -13.28 0.90 1.31
CA GLN A 70 -14.46 0.34 1.96
C GLN A 70 -15.79 0.78 1.31
N LYS A 71 -15.81 1.92 0.59
CA LYS A 71 -17.03 2.42 -0.07
C LYS A 71 -17.43 1.58 -1.28
N ARG A 72 -16.46 0.97 -1.95
CA ARG A 72 -16.67 0.13 -3.13
C ARG A 72 -16.54 -1.37 -2.85
N LYS A 73 -16.37 -1.77 -1.59
CA LYS A 73 -16.28 -3.18 -1.21
C LYS A 73 -17.58 -3.89 -1.57
N VAL A 74 -17.47 -5.05 -2.23
CA VAL A 74 -18.58 -5.94 -2.57
C VAL A 74 -18.49 -7.20 -1.72
N ASP A 75 -19.56 -7.50 -1.02
CA ASP A 75 -19.62 -8.71 -0.18
C ASP A 75 -19.50 -9.97 -1.04
N GLY A 76 -18.72 -10.94 -0.56
CA GLY A 76 -18.43 -12.17 -1.28
C GLY A 76 -17.49 -12.05 -2.48
N ALA A 77 -17.01 -10.83 -2.82
CA ALA A 77 -16.11 -10.63 -3.96
C ALA A 77 -14.79 -11.41 -3.80
N VAL A 78 -14.26 -11.49 -2.58
CA VAL A 78 -13.02 -12.25 -2.31
C VAL A 78 -13.22 -13.72 -2.60
N SER A 79 -14.28 -14.33 -2.05
CA SER A 79 -14.61 -15.76 -2.28
C SER A 79 -14.87 -16.04 -3.75
N ALA A 80 -15.63 -15.19 -4.42
CA ALA A 80 -15.91 -15.33 -5.87
C ALA A 80 -14.63 -15.25 -6.71
N MET A 81 -13.74 -14.34 -6.37
CA MET A 81 -12.45 -14.19 -7.03
C MET A 81 -11.56 -15.42 -6.83
N LEU A 82 -11.39 -15.90 -5.59
CA LEU A 82 -10.57 -17.09 -5.29
C LEU A 82 -11.13 -18.34 -6.01
N LYS A 83 -12.45 -18.51 -6.01
CA LYS A 83 -13.11 -19.56 -6.79
C LYS A 83 -12.86 -19.42 -8.30
N GLY A 84 -12.93 -18.20 -8.81
CA GLY A 84 -12.59 -17.92 -10.22
C GLY A 84 -11.16 -18.30 -10.55
N LEU A 85 -10.18 -17.95 -9.72
CA LEU A 85 -8.78 -18.30 -9.89
C LEU A 85 -8.56 -19.82 -9.88
N SER A 86 -9.24 -20.54 -8.98
CA SER A 86 -9.13 -21.99 -8.86
C SER A 86 -9.59 -22.75 -10.12
N VAL A 87 -10.57 -22.21 -10.87
CA VAL A 87 -11.01 -22.75 -12.15
C VAL A 87 -9.87 -22.81 -13.19
N TYR A 88 -8.94 -21.86 -13.10
CA TYR A 88 -7.73 -21.80 -13.94
C TYR A 88 -6.52 -22.50 -13.31
N GLY A 89 -6.71 -23.26 -12.24
CA GLY A 89 -5.63 -23.96 -11.53
C GLY A 89 -4.70 -23.02 -10.76
N ILE A 90 -5.08 -21.75 -10.54
CA ILE A 90 -4.28 -20.78 -9.78
C ILE A 90 -4.63 -20.91 -8.30
N VAL A 91 -3.69 -21.45 -7.52
CA VAL A 91 -3.82 -21.62 -6.07
C VAL A 91 -2.66 -20.91 -5.39
N ALA A 92 -2.99 -20.06 -4.41
CA ALA A 92 -1.99 -19.34 -3.64
C ALA A 92 -1.24 -20.28 -2.67
N ASP A 93 0.07 -20.09 -2.56
CA ASP A 93 0.89 -20.77 -1.54
C ASP A 93 0.62 -20.16 -0.16
N GLU A 94 0.48 -18.83 -0.13
CA GLU A 94 0.22 -18.02 1.06
C GLU A 94 -0.82 -16.92 0.73
N GLY A 95 -1.32 -16.26 1.75
CA GLY A 95 -2.22 -15.13 1.58
C GLY A 95 -3.65 -15.44 1.99
N VAL A 96 -4.58 -14.67 1.41
CA VAL A 96 -6.02 -14.89 1.59
C VAL A 96 -6.43 -16.11 0.79
N ILE A 97 -7.00 -17.12 1.46
CA ILE A 97 -7.44 -18.40 0.87
C ILE A 97 -8.94 -18.62 0.95
N GLY A 98 -9.65 -17.75 1.69
CA GLY A 98 -11.11 -17.77 1.85
C GLY A 98 -11.62 -16.44 2.38
N GLU A 99 -12.93 -16.34 2.55
CA GLU A 99 -13.53 -15.19 3.23
C GLU A 99 -13.08 -15.20 4.68
N ASN A 100 -12.28 -14.23 5.10
CA ASN A 100 -11.67 -14.13 6.43
C ASN A 100 -10.72 -15.30 6.80
N GLU A 101 -10.22 -16.03 5.82
CA GLU A 101 -9.24 -17.09 6.01
C GLU A 101 -7.89 -16.71 5.36
N GLU A 102 -6.84 -16.84 6.14
CA GLU A 102 -5.46 -16.53 5.73
C GLU A 102 -4.53 -17.72 5.99
N LYS A 103 -3.49 -17.85 5.16
CA LYS A 103 -2.48 -18.90 5.28
C LYS A 103 -1.08 -18.30 5.08
N GLY A 104 -0.12 -18.72 5.90
CA GLY A 104 1.29 -18.34 5.80
C GLY A 104 1.77 -17.46 6.95
N ASP A 105 3.10 -17.31 7.05
CA ASP A 105 3.78 -16.71 8.21
C ASP A 105 3.88 -15.17 8.12
N TYR A 106 3.41 -14.56 7.03
CA TYR A 106 3.52 -13.12 6.78
C TYR A 106 2.18 -12.40 6.87
N ALA A 107 1.21 -12.99 7.57
CA ALA A 107 -0.08 -12.38 7.86
C ALA A 107 0.09 -11.07 8.68
N PRO A 108 -0.89 -10.16 8.61
CA PRO A 108 -2.16 -10.27 7.90
C PRO A 108 -2.02 -10.01 6.39
N TYR A 109 -2.88 -10.65 5.60
CA TYR A 109 -2.92 -10.49 4.14
C TYR A 109 -4.11 -9.64 3.64
N TYR A 110 -4.83 -9.00 4.54
CA TYR A 110 -5.72 -7.88 4.23
C TYR A 110 -4.98 -6.57 4.45
N GLN A 111 -5.02 -5.67 3.47
CA GLN A 111 -4.27 -4.41 3.54
C GLN A 111 -4.71 -3.54 4.72
N SER A 112 -6.01 -3.48 5.00
CA SER A 112 -6.57 -2.72 6.13
C SER A 112 -6.02 -3.18 7.48
N ALA A 113 -5.78 -4.48 7.65
CA ALA A 113 -5.23 -5.06 8.86
C ALA A 113 -3.71 -4.78 9.05
N ARG A 114 -3.03 -4.25 8.03
CA ARG A 114 -1.60 -3.89 8.08
C ARG A 114 -1.33 -2.44 8.46
N LYS A 115 -2.34 -1.71 8.91
CA LYS A 115 -2.24 -0.28 9.19
C LYS A 115 -1.06 0.07 10.10
N ASP A 116 -0.86 -0.67 11.18
CA ASP A 116 0.21 -0.39 12.15
C ASP A 116 1.60 -0.60 11.53
N ILE A 117 1.76 -1.61 10.67
CA ILE A 117 2.99 -1.83 9.91
C ILE A 117 3.28 -0.61 9.04
N TYR A 118 2.31 -0.18 8.24
CA TYR A 118 2.49 0.99 7.36
C TYR A 118 2.78 2.26 8.16
N GLN A 119 2.12 2.46 9.30
CA GLN A 119 2.35 3.63 10.14
C GLN A 119 3.73 3.62 10.80
N ALA A 120 4.27 2.46 11.16
CA ALA A 120 5.63 2.36 11.69
C ALA A 120 6.69 2.79 10.65
N TYR A 121 6.57 2.28 9.42
CA TYR A 121 7.44 2.70 8.32
C TYR A 121 7.22 4.17 7.94
N ALA A 122 5.99 4.64 7.91
CA ALA A 122 5.67 6.05 7.66
C ALA A 122 6.30 6.98 8.72
N LYS A 123 6.20 6.62 10.00
CA LYS A 123 6.86 7.33 11.10
C LYS A 123 8.38 7.37 10.90
N SER A 124 8.99 6.25 10.54
CA SER A 124 10.42 6.18 10.26
C SER A 124 10.83 7.08 9.10
N LEU A 125 10.08 7.12 8.01
CA LEU A 125 10.34 8.01 6.87
C LEU A 125 10.27 9.50 7.27
N VAL A 126 9.33 9.87 8.13
CA VAL A 126 9.26 11.24 8.66
C VAL A 126 10.46 11.57 9.52
N MET A 127 10.87 10.65 10.40
CA MET A 127 12.05 10.84 11.26
C MET A 127 13.35 10.99 10.45
N GLN A 128 13.44 10.32 9.30
CA GLN A 128 14.56 10.43 8.36
C GLN A 128 14.46 11.66 7.45
N GLY A 129 13.39 12.46 7.54
CA GLY A 129 13.17 13.61 6.67
C GLY A 129 12.82 13.26 5.22
N LEU A 130 12.44 11.99 4.96
CA LEU A 130 12.06 11.48 3.63
C LEU A 130 10.56 11.63 3.34
N ALA A 131 9.76 11.94 4.36
CA ALA A 131 8.33 12.22 4.22
C ALA A 131 7.94 13.41 5.10
N TYR A 132 6.81 14.05 4.76
CA TYR A 132 6.29 15.21 5.45
C TYR A 132 4.76 15.25 5.43
N PRO A 133 4.10 15.88 6.42
CA PRO A 133 2.66 16.08 6.40
C PRO A 133 2.30 17.20 5.42
N CYS A 134 1.33 16.95 4.57
CA CYS A 134 0.74 17.93 3.66
C CYS A 134 -0.67 18.25 4.12
N PHE A 135 -0.96 19.52 4.30
CA PHE A 135 -2.23 20.07 4.79
C PHE A 135 -3.08 20.72 3.69
N CYS A 136 -2.70 20.52 2.42
CA CYS A 136 -3.48 21.05 1.30
C CYS A 136 -4.82 20.34 1.18
N SER A 137 -5.89 21.13 0.98
CA SER A 137 -7.21 20.61 0.67
C SER A 137 -7.29 20.02 -0.75
N ALA A 138 -8.39 19.36 -1.07
CA ALA A 138 -8.62 18.84 -2.42
C ALA A 138 -8.68 19.98 -3.44
N GLU A 139 -9.35 21.08 -3.08
CA GLU A 139 -9.50 22.28 -3.92
C GLU A 139 -8.12 22.91 -4.21
N GLU A 140 -7.28 23.09 -3.18
CA GLU A 140 -5.92 23.61 -3.38
C GLU A 140 -5.07 22.71 -4.29
N LEU A 141 -5.25 21.39 -4.20
CA LEU A 141 -4.55 20.45 -5.08
C LEU A 141 -5.06 20.54 -6.52
N ASP A 142 -6.35 20.77 -6.73
CA ASP A 142 -6.95 20.94 -8.05
C ASP A 142 -6.51 22.26 -8.69
N GLU A 143 -6.44 23.35 -7.92
CA GLU A 143 -5.87 24.62 -8.36
C GLU A 143 -4.39 24.46 -8.81
N ILE A 144 -3.59 23.72 -8.04
CA ILE A 144 -2.19 23.41 -8.40
C ILE A 144 -2.14 22.63 -9.71
N ARG A 145 -2.99 21.61 -9.89
CA ARG A 145 -3.05 20.84 -11.15
C ARG A 145 -3.42 21.72 -12.34
N ALA A 146 -4.43 22.59 -12.16
CA ALA A 146 -4.85 23.53 -13.21
C ALA A 146 -3.73 24.51 -13.58
N SER A 147 -2.97 25.01 -12.59
CA SER A 147 -1.83 25.91 -12.85
C SER A 147 -0.68 25.26 -13.62
N GLN A 148 -0.65 23.93 -13.71
CA GLN A 148 0.38 23.14 -14.40
C GLN A 148 -0.05 22.68 -15.80
N GLU A 149 -1.17 23.18 -16.35
CA GLU A 149 -1.75 22.66 -17.60
C GLU A 149 -0.76 22.69 -18.76
N ASN A 150 0.08 23.73 -18.82
CA ASN A 150 1.08 23.95 -19.86
C ASN A 150 2.51 23.57 -19.45
N GLU A 151 2.70 22.86 -18.33
CA GLU A 151 4.02 22.40 -17.90
C GLU A 151 4.29 20.96 -18.40
N ASP A 152 5.54 20.71 -18.82
CA ASP A 152 5.97 19.38 -19.27
C ASP A 152 5.93 18.35 -18.14
N ILE A 153 6.22 18.80 -16.92
CA ILE A 153 6.29 17.95 -15.73
C ILE A 153 5.24 18.40 -14.72
N LYS A 154 4.24 17.57 -14.48
CA LYS A 154 3.12 17.85 -13.58
C LYS A 154 3.23 17.03 -12.29
N GLY A 155 2.84 17.62 -11.16
CA GLY A 155 2.81 16.93 -9.89
C GLY A 155 2.98 17.85 -8.68
N TYR A 156 2.86 17.29 -7.48
CA TYR A 156 2.99 18.01 -6.22
C TYR A 156 4.44 17.94 -5.70
N TYR A 157 5.35 18.66 -6.32
CA TYR A 157 6.76 18.75 -5.94
C TYR A 157 7.35 20.11 -6.34
N GLY A 158 8.62 20.35 -6.01
CA GLY A 158 9.28 21.62 -6.30
C GLY A 158 8.54 22.82 -5.70
N LYS A 159 8.32 23.86 -6.50
CA LYS A 159 7.59 25.09 -6.11
C LYS A 159 6.12 24.84 -5.72
N TYR A 160 5.53 23.74 -6.20
CA TYR A 160 4.14 23.38 -5.95
C TYR A 160 3.93 22.65 -4.63
N ALA A 161 4.97 22.07 -4.05
CA ALA A 161 4.90 21.33 -2.79
C ALA A 161 4.92 22.28 -1.58
N LYS A 162 3.88 23.10 -1.43
CA LYS A 162 3.76 24.17 -0.42
C LYS A 162 4.11 23.73 1.00
N CYS A 163 3.70 22.51 1.38
CA CYS A 163 3.90 21.98 2.73
C CYS A 163 5.28 21.32 2.95
N ARG A 164 6.06 21.11 1.89
CA ARG A 164 7.33 20.36 1.94
C ARG A 164 8.36 20.97 2.87
N ASN A 165 8.39 22.30 2.98
CA ASN A 165 9.39 23.05 3.72
C ASN A 165 8.82 23.77 4.93
N LEU A 166 7.64 23.37 5.41
CA LEU A 166 7.10 23.90 6.67
C LEU A 166 8.04 23.57 7.83
N SER A 167 8.23 24.54 8.71
CA SER A 167 8.97 24.37 9.95
C SER A 167 8.24 23.43 10.92
N LEU A 168 8.96 22.87 11.88
CA LEU A 168 8.36 22.02 12.90
C LEU A 168 7.28 22.76 13.71
N ASP A 169 7.47 24.07 13.97
CA ASP A 169 6.50 24.88 14.71
C ASP A 169 5.21 25.10 13.90
N GLU A 170 5.31 25.33 12.59
CA GLU A 170 4.16 25.44 11.71
C GLU A 170 3.39 24.12 11.63
N ILE A 171 4.09 23.01 11.47
CA ILE A 171 3.50 21.67 11.46
C ILE A 171 2.79 21.39 12.79
N LYS A 172 3.45 21.69 13.90
CA LYS A 172 2.89 21.50 15.25
C LYS A 172 1.60 22.30 15.42
N LYS A 173 1.61 23.59 15.09
CA LYS A 173 0.42 24.46 15.17
C LYS A 173 -0.74 23.93 14.34
N LYS A 174 -0.48 23.46 13.12
CA LYS A 174 -1.50 22.88 12.24
C LYS A 174 -2.10 21.59 12.81
N ILE A 175 -1.28 20.70 13.36
CA ILE A 175 -1.75 19.46 13.99
C ILE A 175 -2.58 19.78 15.25
N GLU A 176 -2.10 20.69 16.11
CA GLU A 176 -2.79 21.09 17.35
C GLU A 176 -4.11 21.83 17.06
N SER A 177 -4.23 22.50 15.92
CA SER A 177 -5.50 23.08 15.46
C SER A 177 -6.48 22.07 14.86
N GLY A 178 -6.10 20.78 14.76
CA GLY A 178 -6.95 19.73 14.19
C GLY A 178 -6.98 19.71 12.65
N ALA A 179 -6.03 20.37 11.98
CA ALA A 179 -5.97 20.36 10.52
C ALA A 179 -5.76 18.94 9.99
N GLU A 180 -6.58 18.56 9.02
CA GLU A 180 -6.40 17.29 8.29
C GLU A 180 -5.10 17.29 7.51
N TRP A 181 -4.47 16.12 7.41
CA TRP A 181 -3.21 15.99 6.69
C TRP A 181 -3.06 14.64 6.01
N THR A 182 -2.29 14.66 4.94
CA THR A 182 -1.86 13.46 4.21
C THR A 182 -0.34 13.37 4.24
N LEU A 183 0.21 12.17 4.43
CA LEU A 183 1.65 11.96 4.35
C LEU A 183 2.10 11.94 2.89
N ARG A 184 3.15 12.71 2.58
CA ARG A 184 3.79 12.70 1.25
C ARG A 184 5.26 12.34 1.35
N LEU A 185 5.73 11.57 0.40
CA LEU A 185 7.16 11.35 0.20
C LEU A 185 7.83 12.64 -0.31
N LYS A 186 9.05 12.86 0.14
CA LYS A 186 9.87 14.02 -0.28
C LYS A 186 10.55 13.72 -1.61
N SER A 187 9.75 13.71 -2.69
CA SER A 187 10.28 13.51 -4.03
C SER A 187 11.26 14.64 -4.42
N PRO A 188 12.38 14.32 -5.06
CA PRO A 188 13.31 15.34 -5.57
C PRO A 188 12.72 16.16 -6.73
N GLY A 189 11.74 15.64 -7.46
CA GLY A 189 11.13 16.24 -8.64
C GLY A 189 11.63 15.60 -9.92
#